data_62065cb2ba2329971dc2cec68c242b02
#
_entry.id   62065cb2ba2329971dc2cec68c242b02
#
_cell.length_a   1.000
_cell.length_b   1.000
_cell.length_c   1.000
_cell.angle_alpha   90.00
_cell.angle_beta   90.00
_cell.angle_gamma   90.00
#
_symmetry.space_group_name_H-M   'P 1'
#
loop_
_entity.id
_entity.type
_entity.pdbx_description
1 polymer ?
#
loop_
_entity_poly.entity_id
_entity_poly.type
_entity_poly.pdbx_seq_one_letter_code
_entity_poly.pdbx_strand_id
1 'polypeptide(L)'
;LPKDQISEAVQIYRSYYKAKGIHEAQLFPQIVDLLQELSKNYPLYITTTKNTPTAQDMTKNLGIYHFFDGIYGSSPEAPHKADVIRQALQTHQLAPEQAIIIGDTKFDMLGAQETGIQKLAVTWGFGEQADLLNYQPDYIAHKPLEVLEYFQ
;
A
#
# COMPACT_ATOMS: atom_id res chain seq x y z
N LEU A 1 12.63 2.07 12.14
CA LEU A 1 11.81 0.93 12.56
C LEU A 1 12.59 -0.37 12.40
N PRO A 2 12.64 -1.21 13.43
CA PRO A 2 13.33 -2.49 13.30
C PRO A 2 12.70 -3.37 12.22
N LYS A 3 13.54 -4.02 11.42
CA LYS A 3 13.07 -4.87 10.32
C LYS A 3 12.18 -6.02 10.79
N ASP A 4 12.47 -6.58 11.94
CA ASP A 4 11.73 -7.72 12.46
C ASP A 4 10.30 -7.37 12.87
N GLN A 5 9.99 -6.09 13.08
CA GLN A 5 8.63 -5.64 13.41
C GLN A 5 7.73 -5.52 12.20
N ILE A 6 8.30 -5.40 11.00
CA ILE A 6 7.54 -5.20 9.78
C ILE A 6 7.93 -6.19 8.68
N SER A 7 8.51 -7.32 9.06
CA SER A 7 9.08 -8.26 8.11
C SER A 7 8.05 -9.01 7.27
N GLU A 8 6.78 -9.00 7.68
CA GLU A 8 5.80 -9.91 7.11
C GLU A 8 4.99 -9.32 5.96
N ALA A 9 4.70 -8.00 6.00
CA ALA A 9 3.81 -7.45 4.98
C ALA A 9 4.01 -5.96 4.77
N VAL A 10 4.00 -5.55 3.51
CA VAL A 10 3.94 -4.15 3.09
C VAL A 10 2.72 -4.01 2.20
N GLN A 11 1.84 -3.07 2.51
CA GLN A 11 0.64 -2.83 1.73
C GLN A 11 0.76 -1.52 0.99
N ILE A 12 0.52 -1.58 -0.33
CA ILE A 12 0.67 -0.43 -1.22
C ILE A 12 -0.69 -0.13 -1.84
N TYR A 13 -1.09 1.15 -1.80
CA TYR A 13 -2.32 1.60 -2.41
C TYR A 13 -2.04 2.81 -3.27
N ARG A 14 -2.40 2.74 -4.53
CA ARG A 14 -2.41 3.85 -5.49
C ARG A 14 -1.09 4.63 -5.62
N SER A 15 -0.17 4.51 -4.67
CA SER A 15 1.12 5.19 -4.72
C SER A 15 2.03 4.67 -5.84
N TYR A 16 1.64 3.59 -6.50
CA TYR A 16 2.42 2.98 -7.56
C TYR A 16 2.02 3.47 -8.96
N TYR A 17 0.87 4.14 -9.12
CA TYR A 17 0.43 4.57 -10.44
C TYR A 17 -0.32 5.90 -10.39
N LYS A 18 -0.41 6.54 -11.57
CA LYS A 18 -1.31 7.66 -11.80
C LYS A 18 -2.18 7.33 -13.00
N ALA A 19 -3.44 7.77 -13.00
CA ALA A 19 -4.38 7.42 -14.05
C ALA A 19 -5.48 8.46 -14.20
N LYS A 20 -5.90 8.68 -15.43
CA LYS A 20 -7.18 9.33 -15.73
C LYS A 20 -8.28 8.28 -15.82
N GLY A 21 -7.91 7.04 -16.13
CA GLY A 21 -8.78 5.89 -16.18
C GLY A 21 -7.93 4.62 -16.22
N ILE A 22 -8.57 3.43 -16.17
CA ILE A 22 -7.86 2.15 -16.08
C ILE A 22 -6.88 1.97 -17.25
N HIS A 23 -7.31 2.30 -18.46
CA HIS A 23 -6.49 2.08 -19.66
C HIS A 23 -5.39 3.11 -19.84
N GLU A 24 -5.43 4.22 -19.09
CA GLU A 24 -4.45 5.28 -19.15
C GLU A 24 -3.50 5.28 -17.97
N ALA A 25 -3.57 4.26 -17.12
CA ALA A 25 -2.74 4.17 -15.93
C ALA A 25 -1.27 4.07 -16.30
N GLN A 26 -0.45 4.84 -15.60
CA GLN A 26 1.00 4.82 -15.74
C GLN A 26 1.64 4.78 -14.37
N LEU A 27 2.77 4.09 -14.27
CA LEU A 27 3.52 4.02 -13.02
C LEU A 27 4.21 5.37 -12.74
N PHE A 28 4.27 5.73 -11.48
CA PHE A 28 5.16 6.81 -11.07
C PHE A 28 6.61 6.38 -11.30
N PRO A 29 7.53 7.34 -11.58
CA PRO A 29 8.95 7.00 -11.75
C PRO A 29 9.50 6.26 -10.54
N GLN A 30 10.39 5.29 -10.77
CA GLN A 30 11.09 4.52 -9.74
C GLN A 30 10.22 3.56 -8.93
N ILE A 31 8.95 3.39 -9.30
CA ILE A 31 8.07 2.45 -8.59
C ILE A 31 8.54 1.00 -8.80
N VAL A 32 8.93 0.63 -10.02
CA VAL A 32 9.42 -0.73 -10.27
C VAL A 32 10.67 -1.00 -9.42
N ASP A 33 11.59 -0.04 -9.36
CA ASP A 33 12.80 -0.17 -8.54
C ASP A 33 12.45 -0.38 -7.07
N LEU A 34 11.48 0.40 -6.56
CA LEU A 34 11.03 0.26 -5.18
C LEU A 34 10.42 -1.14 -4.93
N LEU A 35 9.54 -1.58 -5.81
CA LEU A 35 8.89 -2.88 -5.67
C LEU A 35 9.90 -4.02 -5.74
N GLN A 36 10.88 -3.94 -6.62
CA GLN A 36 11.94 -4.94 -6.71
C GLN A 36 12.72 -5.05 -5.40
N GLU A 37 13.10 -3.92 -4.82
CA GLU A 37 13.87 -3.92 -3.59
C GLU A 37 13.05 -4.42 -2.40
N LEU A 38 11.81 -3.97 -2.26
CA LEU A 38 10.96 -4.41 -1.16
C LEU A 38 10.63 -5.90 -1.25
N SER A 39 10.37 -6.40 -2.45
CA SER A 39 9.97 -7.80 -2.64
C SER A 39 11.07 -8.79 -2.31
N LYS A 40 12.32 -8.36 -2.26
CA LYS A 40 13.44 -9.22 -1.86
C LYS A 40 13.36 -9.65 -0.41
N ASN A 41 12.75 -8.81 0.45
CA ASN A 41 12.78 -9.02 1.90
C ASN A 41 11.40 -9.11 2.53
N TYR A 42 10.34 -8.70 1.83
CA TYR A 42 9.00 -8.62 2.38
C TYR A 42 7.96 -9.14 1.39
N PRO A 43 6.93 -9.85 1.85
CA PRO A 43 5.75 -10.07 1.01
C PRO A 43 5.02 -8.74 0.81
N LEU A 44 4.52 -8.53 -0.39
CA LEU A 44 3.82 -7.30 -0.78
C LEU A 44 2.37 -7.60 -1.09
N TYR A 45 1.48 -6.74 -0.62
CA TYR A 45 0.04 -6.88 -0.85
C TYR A 45 -0.54 -5.56 -1.30
N ILE A 46 -1.57 -5.63 -2.14
CA ILE A 46 -2.36 -4.45 -2.47
C ILE A 46 -3.66 -4.51 -1.68
N THR A 47 -3.99 -3.41 -1.02
CA THR A 47 -5.32 -3.20 -0.43
C THR A 47 -5.91 -1.95 -1.05
N THR A 48 -7.11 -2.07 -1.60
CA THR A 48 -7.73 -0.99 -2.37
C THR A 48 -9.25 -1.00 -2.20
N THR A 49 -9.88 0.15 -2.36
CA THR A 49 -11.33 0.24 -2.40
C THR A 49 -11.90 -0.03 -3.79
N LYS A 50 -11.07 -0.20 -4.82
CA LYS A 50 -11.50 -0.77 -6.08
C LYS A 50 -11.88 -2.23 -5.86
N ASN A 51 -12.74 -2.78 -6.71
CA ASN A 51 -13.02 -4.21 -6.61
C ASN A 51 -11.79 -5.03 -7.02
N THR A 52 -11.72 -6.26 -6.53
CA THR A 52 -10.54 -7.10 -6.73
C THR A 52 -10.23 -7.36 -8.20
N PRO A 53 -11.20 -7.75 -9.07
CA PRO A 53 -10.87 -7.96 -10.48
C PRO A 53 -10.29 -6.72 -11.16
N THR A 54 -10.82 -5.54 -10.86
CA THR A 54 -10.30 -4.28 -11.43
C THR A 54 -8.85 -4.04 -11.00
N ALA A 55 -8.56 -4.26 -9.73
CA ALA A 55 -7.20 -4.08 -9.21
C ALA A 55 -6.24 -5.10 -9.83
N GLN A 56 -6.67 -6.34 -10.02
CA GLN A 56 -5.86 -7.37 -10.67
C GLN A 56 -5.55 -6.99 -12.11
N ASP A 57 -6.56 -6.57 -12.87
CA ASP A 57 -6.37 -6.18 -14.27
C ASP A 57 -5.42 -4.98 -14.40
N MET A 58 -5.58 -4.00 -13.52
CA MET A 58 -4.74 -2.81 -13.56
C MET A 58 -3.27 -3.15 -13.30
N THR A 59 -3.00 -3.99 -12.29
CA THR A 59 -1.62 -4.38 -11.98
C THR A 59 -0.99 -5.21 -13.09
N LYS A 60 -1.78 -6.05 -13.75
CA LYS A 60 -1.31 -6.82 -14.91
C LYS A 60 -0.97 -5.89 -16.07
N ASN A 61 -1.84 -4.92 -16.35
CA ASN A 61 -1.60 -3.95 -17.42
C ASN A 61 -0.38 -3.09 -17.17
N LEU A 62 -0.09 -2.79 -15.90
CA LEU A 62 1.09 -2.01 -15.52
C LEU A 62 2.36 -2.84 -15.43
N GLY A 63 2.27 -4.17 -15.54
CA GLY A 63 3.43 -5.06 -15.49
C GLY A 63 4.00 -5.26 -14.10
N ILE A 64 3.23 -5.00 -13.05
CA ILE A 64 3.70 -5.12 -11.67
C ILE A 64 3.00 -6.21 -10.85
N TYR A 65 2.07 -6.92 -11.47
CA TYR A 65 1.26 -7.95 -10.80
C TYR A 65 2.14 -8.99 -10.07
N HIS A 66 3.24 -9.36 -10.67
CA HIS A 66 4.12 -10.41 -10.14
C HIS A 66 4.85 -10.05 -8.85
N PHE A 67 4.88 -8.76 -8.48
CA PHE A 67 5.52 -8.34 -7.22
C PHE A 67 4.65 -8.64 -5.99
N PHE A 68 3.35 -8.88 -6.18
CA PHE A 68 2.41 -8.94 -5.07
C PHE A 68 2.01 -10.37 -4.76
N ASP A 69 1.99 -10.69 -3.47
CA ASP A 69 1.59 -11.99 -2.95
C ASP A 69 0.07 -12.09 -2.74
N GLY A 70 -0.62 -10.97 -2.86
CA GLY A 70 -2.08 -10.93 -2.81
C GLY A 70 -2.60 -9.55 -3.17
N ILE A 71 -3.81 -9.53 -3.74
CA ILE A 71 -4.50 -8.29 -4.10
C ILE A 71 -5.90 -8.36 -3.51
N TYR A 72 -6.21 -7.39 -2.65
CA TYR A 72 -7.46 -7.34 -1.91
C TYR A 72 -8.21 -6.06 -2.23
N GLY A 73 -9.37 -6.22 -2.81
CA GLY A 73 -10.24 -5.11 -3.16
C GLY A 73 -11.49 -5.08 -2.31
N SER A 74 -12.28 -4.02 -2.47
CA SER A 74 -13.55 -3.90 -1.77
C SER A 74 -14.59 -4.87 -2.32
N SER A 75 -15.56 -5.19 -1.49
CA SER A 75 -16.72 -6.00 -1.82
C SER A 75 -17.91 -5.49 -0.99
N PRO A 76 -19.14 -5.97 -1.25
CA PRO A 76 -20.27 -5.62 -0.39
C PRO A 76 -20.04 -5.98 1.08
N GLU A 77 -19.27 -7.03 1.37
CA GLU A 77 -18.95 -7.47 2.72
C GLU A 77 -17.77 -6.71 3.32
N ALA A 78 -16.97 -6.06 2.49
CA ALA A 78 -15.77 -5.32 2.92
C ALA A 78 -15.66 -4.01 2.14
N PRO A 79 -16.56 -3.02 2.42
CA PRO A 79 -16.63 -1.80 1.61
C PRO A 79 -15.59 -0.74 1.97
N HIS A 80 -15.02 -0.80 3.16
CA HIS A 80 -14.10 0.22 3.66
C HIS A 80 -12.66 -0.25 3.65
N LYS A 81 -11.73 0.71 3.62
CA LYS A 81 -10.30 0.41 3.60
C LYS A 81 -9.88 -0.48 4.78
N ALA A 82 -10.37 -0.18 5.97
CA ALA A 82 -10.06 -0.99 7.16
C ALA A 82 -10.52 -2.44 7.00
N ASP A 83 -11.68 -2.66 6.39
CA ASP A 83 -12.18 -4.01 6.15
C ASP A 83 -11.27 -4.78 5.21
N VAL A 84 -10.80 -4.13 4.15
CA VAL A 84 -9.90 -4.74 3.17
C VAL A 84 -8.56 -5.08 3.82
N ILE A 85 -8.04 -4.20 4.66
CA ILE A 85 -6.79 -4.45 5.40
C ILE A 85 -6.96 -5.65 6.32
N ARG A 86 -8.07 -5.71 7.07
CA ARG A 86 -8.34 -6.84 7.96
C ARG A 86 -8.42 -8.16 7.20
N GLN A 87 -9.04 -8.14 6.01
CA GLN A 87 -9.11 -9.33 5.17
C GLN A 87 -7.70 -9.83 4.79
N ALA A 88 -6.83 -8.93 4.40
CA ALA A 88 -5.44 -9.29 4.06
C ALA A 88 -4.71 -9.85 5.28
N LEU A 89 -4.84 -9.21 6.44
CA LEU A 89 -4.21 -9.68 7.67
C LEU A 89 -4.69 -11.08 8.05
N GLN A 90 -6.00 -11.33 7.98
CA GLN A 90 -6.57 -12.62 8.32
C GLN A 90 -6.14 -13.72 7.35
N THR A 91 -6.17 -13.42 6.05
CA THR A 91 -5.82 -14.39 5.02
C THR A 91 -4.38 -14.87 5.17
N HIS A 92 -3.47 -13.98 5.56
CA HIS A 92 -2.05 -14.30 5.69
C HIS A 92 -1.63 -14.54 7.13
N GLN A 93 -2.58 -14.58 8.06
CA GLN A 93 -2.34 -14.86 9.47
C GLN A 93 -1.31 -13.90 10.09
N LEU A 94 -1.47 -12.60 9.79
CA LEU A 94 -0.57 -11.55 10.26
C LEU A 94 -1.18 -10.80 11.43
N ALA A 95 -0.37 -10.52 12.43
CA ALA A 95 -0.72 -9.58 13.49
C ALA A 95 -0.56 -8.14 12.98
N PRO A 96 -1.34 -7.18 13.49
CA PRO A 96 -1.20 -5.79 13.04
C PRO A 96 0.22 -5.24 13.17
N GLU A 97 0.96 -5.65 14.20
CA GLU A 97 2.33 -5.20 14.45
C GLU A 97 3.31 -5.63 13.37
N GLN A 98 2.93 -6.63 12.57
CA GLN A 98 3.77 -7.18 11.50
C GLN A 98 3.55 -6.52 10.16
N ALA A 99 2.65 -5.52 10.08
CA ALA A 99 2.25 -4.94 8.81
C ALA A 99 2.40 -3.43 8.80
N ILE A 100 2.66 -2.88 7.64
CA ILE A 100 2.69 -1.44 7.41
C ILE A 100 1.97 -1.14 6.10
N ILE A 101 1.21 -0.05 6.07
CA ILE A 101 0.65 0.47 4.82
C ILE A 101 1.55 1.55 4.26
N ILE A 102 1.71 1.54 2.94
CA ILE A 102 2.34 2.62 2.20
C ILE A 102 1.23 3.26 1.38
N GLY A 103 0.83 4.47 1.75
CA GLY A 103 -0.34 5.08 1.14
C GLY A 103 -0.23 6.56 0.92
N ASP A 104 -1.01 7.05 -0.03
CA ASP A 104 -0.96 8.45 -0.48
C ASP A 104 -2.19 9.27 -0.07
N THR A 105 -3.16 8.66 0.60
CA THR A 105 -4.39 9.37 0.99
C THR A 105 -4.69 9.23 2.47
N LYS A 106 -5.53 10.16 2.97
CA LYS A 106 -6.03 10.07 4.34
C LYS A 106 -6.81 8.80 4.61
N PHE A 107 -7.42 8.20 3.58
CA PHE A 107 -8.17 6.96 3.74
C PHE A 107 -7.25 5.78 4.05
N ASP A 108 -6.05 5.77 3.47
CA ASP A 108 -5.03 4.77 3.79
C ASP A 108 -4.59 4.93 5.24
N MET A 109 -4.36 6.16 5.67
CA MET A 109 -3.93 6.44 7.03
C MET A 109 -5.01 6.08 8.05
N LEU A 110 -6.27 6.42 7.75
CA LEU A 110 -7.40 6.06 8.61
C LEU A 110 -7.54 4.53 8.71
N GLY A 111 -7.48 3.84 7.57
CA GLY A 111 -7.56 2.38 7.56
C GLY A 111 -6.47 1.73 8.40
N ALA A 112 -5.26 2.24 8.32
CA ALA A 112 -4.15 1.77 9.13
C ALA A 112 -4.40 2.03 10.62
N GLN A 113 -4.89 3.22 10.95
CA GLN A 113 -5.19 3.57 12.34
C GLN A 113 -6.26 2.66 12.94
N GLU A 114 -7.32 2.40 12.18
CA GLU A 114 -8.42 1.55 12.64
C GLU A 114 -8.01 0.08 12.80
N THR A 115 -7.01 -0.37 12.06
CA THR A 115 -6.54 -1.76 12.10
C THR A 115 -5.31 -1.96 12.98
N GLY A 116 -4.68 -0.88 13.42
CA GLY A 116 -3.50 -0.95 14.27
C GLY A 116 -2.19 -1.24 13.55
N ILE A 117 -2.17 -1.19 12.21
CA ILE A 117 -0.93 -1.35 11.46
C ILE A 117 -0.17 -0.02 11.37
N GLN A 118 1.10 -0.10 11.02
CA GLN A 118 1.93 1.08 10.89
C GLN A 118 1.59 1.85 9.62
N LYS A 119 1.92 3.15 9.61
CA LYS A 119 1.57 4.08 8.53
C LYS A 119 2.81 4.73 7.95
N LEU A 120 3.04 4.52 6.66
CA LEU A 120 4.04 5.23 5.90
C LEU A 120 3.32 6.05 4.83
N ALA A 121 3.37 7.37 4.96
CA ALA A 121 2.71 8.26 4.01
C ALA A 121 3.65 8.64 2.89
N VAL A 122 3.11 8.72 1.66
CA VAL A 122 3.87 9.17 0.50
C VAL A 122 3.20 10.41 -0.11
N THR A 123 3.99 11.35 -0.57
CA THR A 123 3.48 12.66 -0.99
C THR A 123 3.38 12.86 -2.49
N TRP A 124 3.86 11.90 -3.29
CA TRP A 124 3.79 12.04 -4.77
C TRP A 124 2.44 11.62 -5.36
N GLY A 125 1.54 11.07 -4.57
CA GLY A 125 0.25 10.58 -5.05
C GLY A 125 -0.84 11.65 -5.03
N PHE A 126 -2.08 11.21 -4.80
CA PHE A 126 -3.27 12.05 -4.95
C PHE A 126 -3.71 12.77 -3.67
N GLY A 127 -3.25 12.33 -2.50
CA GLY A 127 -3.64 12.93 -1.23
C GLY A 127 -2.90 14.22 -0.95
N GLU A 128 -3.50 15.06 -0.10
CA GLU A 128 -2.85 16.28 0.35
C GLU A 128 -1.98 16.02 1.57
N GLN A 129 -0.80 16.61 1.59
CA GLN A 129 0.17 16.38 2.66
C GLN A 129 -0.40 16.74 4.04
N ALA A 130 -1.18 17.83 4.13
CA ALA A 130 -1.78 18.25 5.40
C ALA A 130 -2.72 17.17 5.94
N ASP A 131 -3.52 16.53 5.08
CA ASP A 131 -4.39 15.43 5.48
C ASP A 131 -3.59 14.24 5.99
N LEU A 132 -2.49 13.91 5.30
CA LEU A 132 -1.64 12.79 5.70
C LEU A 132 -1.01 13.04 7.08
N LEU A 133 -0.54 14.24 7.33
CA LEU A 133 0.10 14.61 8.59
C LEU A 133 -0.85 14.55 9.77
N ASN A 134 -2.14 14.82 9.56
CA ASN A 134 -3.14 14.77 10.63
C ASN A 134 -3.27 13.37 11.24
N TYR A 135 -2.89 12.32 10.53
CA TYR A 135 -2.94 10.95 11.03
C TYR A 135 -1.62 10.50 11.67
N GLN A 136 -0.65 11.39 11.79
CA GLN A 136 0.62 11.12 12.45
C GLN A 136 1.29 9.85 11.90
N PRO A 137 1.63 9.82 10.60
CA PRO A 137 2.30 8.66 10.02
C PRO A 137 3.64 8.41 10.70
N ASP A 138 4.04 7.15 10.73
CA ASP A 138 5.32 6.75 11.31
C ASP A 138 6.51 7.22 10.47
N TYR A 139 6.29 7.41 9.16
CA TYR A 139 7.30 7.95 8.26
C TYR A 139 6.60 8.63 7.08
N ILE A 140 7.27 9.60 6.48
CA ILE A 140 6.81 10.30 5.29
C ILE A 140 7.90 10.23 4.23
N ALA A 141 7.56 9.72 3.04
CA ALA A 141 8.45 9.67 1.91
C ALA A 141 7.95 10.60 0.81
N HIS A 142 8.86 11.37 0.23
CA HIS A 142 8.55 12.32 -0.85
C HIS A 142 8.91 11.78 -2.23
N LYS A 143 9.69 10.71 -2.28
CA LYS A 143 10.09 10.01 -3.51
C LYS A 143 10.04 8.51 -3.26
N PRO A 144 9.75 7.69 -4.30
CA PRO A 144 9.63 6.25 -4.09
C PRO A 144 10.82 5.61 -3.38
N LEU A 145 12.05 5.93 -3.77
CA LEU A 145 13.21 5.29 -3.15
C LEU A 145 13.47 5.72 -1.72
N GLU A 146 12.91 6.84 -1.27
CA GLU A 146 12.97 7.23 0.14
C GLU A 146 12.23 6.23 1.05
N VAL A 147 11.25 5.51 0.51
CA VAL A 147 10.53 4.48 1.27
C VAL A 147 11.52 3.44 1.82
N LEU A 148 12.55 3.12 1.05
CA LEU A 148 13.55 2.12 1.46
C LEU A 148 14.29 2.52 2.72
N GLU A 149 14.44 3.81 2.98
CA GLU A 149 15.15 4.30 4.17
C GLU A 149 14.47 3.86 5.46
N TYR A 150 13.14 3.75 5.44
CA TYR A 150 12.38 3.34 6.60
C TYR A 150 12.63 1.88 6.97
N PHE A 151 13.01 1.07 6.00
CA PHE A 151 13.22 -0.37 6.19
C PHE A 151 14.68 -0.75 6.45
N GLN A 152 15.54 0.21 6.48
CA GLN A 152 16.98 -0.03 6.72
C GLN A 152 17.30 -0.07 8.23
#